data_2f2f0d93968678ec7e67758c33cd3188
#
_entry.id   2f2f0d93968678ec7e67758c33cd3188
#
_cell.length_a   1.000
_cell.length_b   1.000
_cell.length_c   1.000
_cell.angle_alpha   90.00
_cell.angle_beta   90.00
_cell.angle_gamma   90.00
#
_symmetry.space_group_name_H-M   'P 1'
#
loop_
_entity.id
_entity.type
_entity.pdbx_description
1 polymer ?
#
loop_
_entity_poly.entity_id
_entity_poly.type
_entity_poly.pdbx_seq_one_letter_code
_entity_poly.pdbx_strand_id
1 'polypeptide(L)'
;MIFFAVKVKNNNNMPTQSTSSSKTAHHSKLREFFIDQLQDIYWAEQKLVKTLPKLSKASHSPELRQAFDSHLNETKNHVTRIEKAFSLMKEKAESKECPALKGIAEEGEEIISETEDNTAQRDVGLIFAGQKAEHYEIATYGALVQLAKDMGETEVANLLHDTLKEEKAADQKLTQLALSGINKEAAREVEA
;
A
#
# COMPACT_ATOMS: atom_id res chain seq x y z
N MET A 1 -14.36 2.42 -52.89
CA MET A 1 -14.62 1.35 -51.93
C MET A 1 -13.90 0.11 -52.45
N ILE A 2 -12.66 -0.09 -52.03
CA ILE A 2 -11.80 -1.19 -52.54
C ILE A 2 -11.44 -2.04 -51.33
N PHE A 3 -11.98 -3.25 -51.29
CA PHE A 3 -11.66 -4.27 -50.28
C PHE A 3 -10.38 -5.03 -50.67
N PHE A 4 -9.32 -4.91 -49.86
CA PHE A 4 -8.17 -5.81 -49.98
C PHE A 4 -8.38 -7.03 -49.06
N ALA A 5 -8.58 -8.18 -49.63
CA ALA A 5 -8.60 -9.46 -48.94
C ALA A 5 -7.18 -9.96 -48.71
N VAL A 6 -6.76 -10.02 -47.44
CA VAL A 6 -5.49 -10.63 -47.04
C VAL A 6 -5.72 -12.13 -46.79
N LYS A 7 -5.03 -12.92 -47.61
CA LYS A 7 -5.04 -14.40 -47.54
C LYS A 7 -4.08 -14.86 -46.42
N VAL A 8 -4.63 -15.31 -45.27
CA VAL A 8 -3.85 -15.91 -44.19
C VAL A 8 -3.51 -17.33 -44.55
N LYS A 9 -2.22 -17.64 -44.67
CA LYS A 9 -1.73 -19.03 -44.77
C LYS A 9 -1.65 -19.65 -43.37
N ASN A 10 -2.47 -20.65 -43.09
CA ASN A 10 -2.33 -21.52 -41.94
C ASN A 10 -1.06 -22.39 -42.12
N ASN A 11 -0.07 -22.19 -41.27
CA ASN A 11 1.00 -23.15 -41.01
C ASN A 11 0.82 -23.72 -39.61
N ASN A 12 0.12 -24.84 -39.51
CA ASN A 12 0.13 -25.70 -38.33
C ASN A 12 1.46 -26.45 -38.25
N ASN A 13 2.38 -25.98 -37.40
CA ASN A 13 3.42 -26.78 -36.79
C ASN A 13 3.68 -26.24 -35.40
N MET A 14 2.98 -26.79 -34.41
CA MET A 14 3.34 -26.65 -33.01
C MET A 14 4.39 -27.69 -32.66
N PRO A 15 5.57 -27.31 -32.21
CA PRO A 15 6.41 -28.22 -31.46
C PRO A 15 5.82 -28.39 -30.07
N THR A 16 5.53 -29.60 -29.67
CA THR A 16 5.26 -30.00 -28.29
C THR A 16 6.50 -29.68 -27.44
N GLN A 17 6.45 -28.57 -26.70
CA GLN A 17 7.46 -28.28 -25.66
C GLN A 17 7.05 -28.99 -24.37
N SER A 18 7.88 -29.97 -24.05
CA SER A 18 7.88 -30.72 -22.81
C SER A 18 8.18 -29.87 -21.59
N THR A 19 7.36 -30.04 -20.60
CA THR A 19 7.55 -29.88 -19.15
C THR A 19 9.01 -29.82 -18.64
N SER A 20 9.57 -28.61 -18.53
CA SER A 20 10.73 -28.32 -17.65
C SER A 20 10.67 -26.93 -17.02
N SER A 21 9.49 -26.51 -16.55
CA SER A 21 9.24 -25.14 -16.09
C SER A 21 9.36 -24.93 -14.58
N SER A 22 9.63 -25.94 -13.74
CA SER A 22 9.48 -25.77 -12.29
C SER A 22 10.77 -25.46 -11.51
N LYS A 23 11.95 -25.56 -12.13
CA LYS A 23 13.23 -25.32 -11.42
C LYS A 23 13.86 -23.93 -11.64
N THR A 24 13.49 -23.21 -12.69
CA THR A 24 14.05 -21.89 -13.02
C THR A 24 13.33 -20.71 -12.37
N ALA A 25 12.12 -20.89 -11.87
CA ALA A 25 11.34 -19.84 -11.22
C ALA A 25 11.92 -19.41 -9.85
N HIS A 26 12.65 -20.28 -9.15
CA HIS A 26 13.18 -20.00 -7.81
C HIS A 26 14.34 -19.00 -7.75
N HIS A 27 14.95 -18.61 -8.86
CA HIS A 27 16.08 -17.67 -8.92
C HIS A 27 15.99 -16.67 -10.08
N SER A 28 14.77 -16.21 -10.41
CA SER A 28 14.64 -15.17 -11.42
C SER A 28 14.93 -13.79 -10.83
N LYS A 29 15.51 -12.87 -11.62
CA LYS A 29 15.73 -11.46 -11.21
C LYS A 29 14.41 -10.77 -10.79
N LEU A 30 13.29 -11.19 -11.39
CA LEU A 30 11.98 -10.68 -11.00
C LEU A 30 11.60 -11.11 -9.59
N ARG A 31 11.87 -12.37 -9.24
CA ARG A 31 11.64 -12.89 -7.89
C ARG A 31 12.52 -12.19 -6.85
N GLU A 32 13.79 -11.98 -7.16
CA GLU A 32 14.70 -11.24 -6.28
C GLU A 32 14.20 -9.81 -6.05
N PHE A 33 13.78 -9.12 -7.10
CA PHE A 33 13.17 -7.79 -7.00
C PHE A 33 11.86 -7.80 -6.19
N PHE A 34 11.00 -8.80 -6.42
CA PHE A 34 9.76 -8.96 -5.65
C PHE A 34 10.03 -9.11 -4.15
N ILE A 35 11.00 -9.96 -3.77
CA ILE A 35 11.38 -10.15 -2.37
C ILE A 35 11.95 -8.87 -1.78
N ASP A 36 12.80 -8.15 -2.50
CA ASP A 36 13.33 -6.86 -2.06
C ASP A 36 12.21 -5.83 -1.81
N GLN A 37 11.21 -5.77 -2.68
CA GLN A 37 10.04 -4.89 -2.51
C GLN A 37 9.09 -5.37 -1.40
N LEU A 38 8.99 -6.67 -1.17
CA LEU A 38 8.24 -7.22 -0.05
C LEU A 38 8.92 -6.90 1.30
N GLN A 39 10.24 -6.86 1.36
CA GLN A 39 11.01 -6.41 2.53
C GLN A 39 10.80 -4.93 2.80
N ASP A 40 10.75 -4.11 1.74
CA ASP A 40 10.52 -2.67 1.81
C ASP A 40 9.13 -2.35 2.39
N ILE A 41 8.06 -2.95 1.83
CA ILE A 41 6.70 -2.73 2.35
C ILE A 41 6.52 -3.34 3.75
N TYR A 42 7.20 -4.44 4.09
CA TYR A 42 7.17 -5.00 5.44
C TYR A 42 7.72 -4.02 6.48
N TRP A 43 8.81 -3.33 6.17
CA TRP A 43 9.32 -2.25 7.02
C TRP A 43 8.33 -1.10 7.13
N ALA A 44 7.70 -0.72 6.01
CA ALA A 44 6.72 0.36 5.95
C ALA A 44 5.54 0.11 6.89
N GLU A 45 4.94 -1.06 6.84
CA GLU A 45 3.86 -1.46 7.73
C GLU A 45 4.27 -1.45 9.22
N GLN A 46 5.46 -1.97 9.53
CA GLN A 46 6.00 -1.92 10.90
C GLN A 46 6.24 -0.48 11.39
N LYS A 47 6.59 0.44 10.49
CA LYS A 47 6.72 1.87 10.81
C LYS A 47 5.35 2.48 11.05
N LEU A 48 4.34 2.17 10.23
CA LEU A 48 2.96 2.65 10.39
C LEU A 48 2.31 2.14 11.69
N VAL A 49 2.53 0.90 12.09
CA VAL A 49 2.10 0.41 13.41
C VAL A 49 2.57 1.29 14.56
N LYS A 50 3.75 1.96 14.41
CA LYS A 50 4.31 2.87 15.41
C LYS A 50 3.87 4.32 15.22
N THR A 51 3.53 4.70 13.99
CA THR A 51 3.18 6.08 13.60
C THR A 51 1.69 6.36 13.82
N LEU A 52 0.81 5.45 13.41
CA LEU A 52 -0.65 5.61 13.51
C LEU A 52 -1.16 5.97 14.92
N PRO A 53 -0.64 5.39 16.02
CA PRO A 53 -1.02 5.83 17.36
C PRO A 53 -0.69 7.28 17.67
N LYS A 54 0.38 7.84 17.06
CA LYS A 54 0.76 9.23 17.24
C LYS A 54 -0.22 10.14 16.50
N LEU A 55 -0.58 9.78 15.26
CA LEU A 55 -1.57 10.51 14.46
C LEU A 55 -2.96 10.48 15.12
N SER A 56 -3.40 9.31 15.60
CA SER A 56 -4.64 9.15 16.35
C SER A 56 -4.67 10.09 17.58
N LYS A 57 -3.61 10.05 18.39
CA LYS A 57 -3.52 10.91 19.59
C LYS A 57 -3.52 12.40 19.27
N ALA A 58 -2.91 12.81 18.16
CA ALA A 58 -2.81 14.21 17.75
C ALA A 58 -4.09 14.73 17.07
N SER A 59 -4.97 13.84 16.63
CA SER A 59 -6.23 14.22 15.98
C SER A 59 -7.17 14.96 16.93
N HIS A 60 -7.76 16.05 16.46
CA HIS A 60 -8.82 16.80 17.14
C HIS A 60 -10.18 16.10 16.94
N SER A 61 -10.56 15.79 15.68
CA SER A 61 -11.81 15.10 15.35
C SER A 61 -11.85 13.69 15.93
N PRO A 62 -12.90 13.32 16.68
CA PRO A 62 -13.10 11.94 17.14
C PRO A 62 -13.21 10.94 16.00
N GLU A 63 -13.80 11.33 14.87
CA GLU A 63 -13.97 10.49 13.68
C GLU A 63 -12.64 10.22 12.99
N LEU A 64 -11.74 11.21 12.92
CA LEU A 64 -10.39 11.02 12.40
C LEU A 64 -9.56 10.12 13.32
N ARG A 65 -9.65 10.35 14.63
CA ARG A 65 -9.02 9.47 15.62
C ARG A 65 -9.45 8.02 15.46
N GLN A 66 -10.76 7.79 15.37
CA GLN A 66 -11.31 6.45 15.15
C GLN A 66 -10.83 5.84 13.83
N ALA A 67 -10.70 6.63 12.76
CA ALA A 67 -10.20 6.15 11.48
C ALA A 67 -8.76 5.63 11.61
N PHE A 68 -7.85 6.39 12.25
CA PHE A 68 -6.48 5.95 12.49
C PHE A 68 -6.40 4.74 13.44
N ASP A 69 -7.25 4.67 14.49
CA ASP A 69 -7.27 3.51 15.40
C ASP A 69 -7.77 2.24 14.70
N SER A 70 -8.76 2.37 13.80
CA SER A 70 -9.24 1.25 13.00
C SER A 70 -8.16 0.78 12.03
N HIS A 71 -7.54 1.72 11.31
CA HIS A 71 -6.47 1.42 10.36
C HIS A 71 -5.23 0.82 11.04
N LEU A 72 -4.89 1.22 12.27
CA LEU A 72 -3.85 0.55 13.06
C LEU A 72 -4.11 -0.95 13.24
N ASN A 73 -5.36 -1.35 13.43
CA ASN A 73 -5.70 -2.77 13.56
C ASN A 73 -5.59 -3.51 12.22
N GLU A 74 -5.95 -2.85 11.11
CA GLU A 74 -5.76 -3.37 9.75
C GLU A 74 -4.27 -3.52 9.43
N THR A 75 -3.44 -2.50 9.70
CA THR A 75 -1.99 -2.49 9.51
C THR A 75 -1.29 -3.66 10.26
N LYS A 76 -1.72 -3.97 11.48
CA LYS A 76 -1.21 -5.17 12.20
C LYS A 76 -1.54 -6.47 11.46
N ASN A 77 -2.70 -6.55 10.82
CA ASN A 77 -3.05 -7.70 9.98
C ASN A 77 -2.23 -7.70 8.68
N HIS A 78 -1.91 -6.53 8.10
CA HIS A 78 -1.03 -6.42 6.94
C HIS A 78 0.36 -6.98 7.24
N VAL A 79 0.95 -6.60 8.37
CA VAL A 79 2.21 -7.19 8.87
C VAL A 79 2.13 -8.73 8.88
N THR A 80 1.08 -9.29 9.46
CA THR A 80 0.88 -10.76 9.53
C THR A 80 0.72 -11.39 8.14
N ARG A 81 0.01 -10.71 7.21
CA ARG A 81 -0.15 -11.19 5.83
C ARG A 81 1.17 -11.20 5.06
N ILE A 82 2.03 -10.19 5.26
CA ILE A 82 3.36 -10.15 4.65
C ILE A 82 4.24 -11.27 5.19
N GLU A 83 4.23 -11.52 6.50
CA GLU A 83 4.94 -12.65 7.11
C GLU A 83 4.50 -13.99 6.51
N LYS A 84 3.19 -14.16 6.30
CA LYS A 84 2.65 -15.32 5.61
C LYS A 84 3.09 -15.39 4.15
N ALA A 85 3.15 -14.26 3.45
CA ALA A 85 3.65 -14.19 2.08
C ALA A 85 5.12 -14.64 1.99
N PHE A 86 6.00 -14.17 2.88
CA PHE A 86 7.37 -14.66 2.99
C PHE A 86 7.43 -16.17 3.21
N SER A 87 6.62 -16.71 4.13
CA SER A 87 6.55 -18.14 4.41
C SER A 87 6.14 -18.95 3.17
N LEU A 88 5.14 -18.51 2.41
CA LEU A 88 4.70 -19.15 1.16
C LEU A 88 5.81 -19.12 0.10
N MET A 89 6.56 -18.02 0.03
CA MET A 89 7.71 -17.86 -0.84
C MET A 89 8.94 -18.66 -0.36
N LYS A 90 8.88 -19.30 0.81
CA LYS A 90 10.00 -19.99 1.49
C LYS A 90 11.19 -19.05 1.76
N GLU A 91 10.88 -17.81 2.07
CA GLU A 91 11.83 -16.78 2.45
C GLU A 91 11.69 -16.43 3.94
N LYS A 92 12.76 -15.89 4.51
CA LYS A 92 12.74 -15.35 5.85
C LYS A 92 12.09 -13.97 5.84
N ALA A 93 11.19 -13.71 6.77
CA ALA A 93 10.63 -12.38 6.96
C ALA A 93 11.71 -11.44 7.51
N GLU A 94 12.32 -10.66 6.63
CA GLU A 94 13.28 -9.62 6.94
C GLU A 94 12.76 -8.29 6.42
N SER A 95 12.96 -7.21 7.18
CA SER A 95 12.56 -5.87 6.77
C SER A 95 13.76 -5.07 6.27
N LYS A 96 13.52 -4.23 5.26
CA LYS A 96 14.49 -3.29 4.69
C LYS A 96 13.91 -1.89 4.81
N GLU A 97 14.68 -0.94 5.38
CA GLU A 97 14.20 0.43 5.55
C GLU A 97 13.70 1.02 4.23
N CYS A 98 12.44 1.49 4.25
CA CYS A 98 11.82 2.19 3.13
C CYS A 98 12.04 3.69 3.25
N PRO A 99 12.89 4.31 2.40
CA PRO A 99 13.13 5.75 2.46
C PRO A 99 11.88 6.58 2.15
N ALA A 100 10.98 6.08 1.28
CA ALA A 100 9.77 6.79 0.91
C ALA A 100 8.82 6.92 2.10
N LEU A 101 8.45 5.81 2.75
CA LEU A 101 7.54 5.86 3.90
C LEU A 101 8.20 6.48 5.12
N LYS A 102 9.51 6.35 5.28
CA LYS A 102 10.23 7.07 6.31
C LYS A 102 10.01 8.58 6.20
N GLY A 103 10.21 9.15 5.00
CA GLY A 103 9.98 10.57 4.74
C GLY A 103 8.51 10.98 4.95
N ILE A 104 7.54 10.18 4.48
CA ILE A 104 6.11 10.43 4.69
C ILE A 104 5.77 10.44 6.19
N ALA A 105 6.32 9.50 6.97
CA ALA A 105 6.09 9.45 8.41
C ALA A 105 6.74 10.64 9.14
N GLU A 106 7.91 11.10 8.70
CA GLU A 106 8.58 12.30 9.21
C GLU A 106 7.74 13.56 8.93
N GLU A 107 7.20 13.72 7.71
CA GLU A 107 6.25 14.82 7.40
C GLU A 107 5.02 14.81 8.32
N GLY A 108 4.48 13.63 8.64
CA GLY A 108 3.36 13.52 9.59
C GLY A 108 3.75 13.99 11.01
N GLU A 109 4.95 13.71 11.46
CA GLU A 109 5.48 14.18 12.75
C GLU A 109 5.78 15.69 12.73
N GLU A 110 6.25 16.24 11.60
CA GLU A 110 6.44 17.69 11.41
C GLU A 110 5.10 18.43 11.48
N ILE A 111 4.06 17.96 10.82
CA ILE A 111 2.70 18.52 10.89
C ILE A 111 2.23 18.61 12.34
N ILE A 112 2.44 17.57 13.16
CA ILE A 112 2.09 17.60 14.58
C ILE A 112 2.85 18.69 15.33
N SER A 113 4.14 18.90 15.01
CA SER A 113 4.99 19.87 15.69
C SER A 113 4.73 21.32 15.26
N GLU A 114 4.28 21.55 14.04
CA GLU A 114 4.11 22.86 13.42
C GLU A 114 2.68 23.41 13.51
N THR A 115 1.71 22.60 13.95
CA THR A 115 0.31 23.00 14.08
C THR A 115 -0.11 23.06 15.54
N GLU A 116 -1.11 23.89 15.85
CA GLU A 116 -1.66 24.01 17.20
C GLU A 116 -2.48 22.77 17.61
N ASP A 117 -2.41 22.41 18.90
CA ASP A 117 -3.21 21.31 19.45
C ASP A 117 -4.70 21.62 19.39
N ASN A 118 -5.49 20.58 19.15
CA ASN A 118 -6.95 20.64 19.12
C ASN A 118 -7.53 21.59 18.05
N THR A 119 -6.89 21.64 16.88
CA THR A 119 -7.36 22.43 15.73
C THR A 119 -7.78 21.54 14.57
N ALA A 120 -8.77 22.00 13.80
CA ALA A 120 -9.16 21.37 12.57
C ALA A 120 -8.06 21.52 11.49
N GLN A 121 -7.25 22.58 11.56
CA GLN A 121 -6.06 22.74 10.73
C GLN A 121 -5.11 21.54 10.86
N ARG A 122 -4.84 21.11 12.11
CA ARG A 122 -4.02 19.91 12.36
C ARG A 122 -4.64 18.68 11.72
N ASP A 123 -5.93 18.47 11.86
CA ASP A 123 -6.63 17.33 11.27
C ASP A 123 -6.52 17.32 9.75
N VAL A 124 -6.62 18.47 9.08
CA VAL A 124 -6.35 18.59 7.63
C VAL A 124 -4.94 18.12 7.29
N GLY A 125 -3.94 18.56 8.06
CA GLY A 125 -2.54 18.13 7.87
C GLY A 125 -2.37 16.62 8.06
N LEU A 126 -2.98 16.05 9.12
CA LEU A 126 -2.91 14.60 9.40
C LEU A 126 -3.59 13.76 8.32
N ILE A 127 -4.74 14.22 7.78
CA ILE A 127 -5.39 13.59 6.62
C ILE A 127 -4.46 13.63 5.41
N PHE A 128 -3.81 14.77 5.15
CA PHE A 128 -2.89 14.93 4.03
C PHE A 128 -1.68 13.98 4.13
N ALA A 129 -1.08 13.84 5.32
CA ALA A 129 0.01 12.90 5.56
C ALA A 129 -0.47 11.44 5.44
N GLY A 130 -1.63 11.12 6.01
CA GLY A 130 -2.24 9.79 5.89
C GLY A 130 -2.47 9.39 4.44
N GLN A 131 -3.11 10.26 3.64
CA GLN A 131 -3.35 9.95 2.22
C GLN A 131 -2.06 9.75 1.42
N LYS A 132 -0.96 10.44 1.73
CA LYS A 132 0.33 10.16 1.11
C LYS A 132 0.81 8.74 1.40
N ALA A 133 0.64 8.27 2.64
CA ALA A 133 0.99 6.91 3.04
C ALA A 133 0.11 5.90 2.28
N GLU A 134 -1.22 6.09 2.30
CA GLU A 134 -2.16 5.22 1.57
C GLU A 134 -1.81 5.10 0.08
N HIS A 135 -1.52 6.22 -0.59
CA HIS A 135 -1.17 6.22 -2.01
C HIS A 135 0.16 5.50 -2.30
N TYR A 136 1.15 5.62 -1.40
CA TYR A 136 2.38 4.83 -1.47
C TYR A 136 2.05 3.33 -1.36
N GLU A 137 1.23 2.92 -0.39
CA GLU A 137 0.85 1.52 -0.14
C GLU A 137 -0.01 0.96 -1.27
N ILE A 138 -1.00 1.71 -1.76
CA ILE A 138 -1.84 1.34 -2.91
C ILE A 138 -0.98 1.07 -4.16
N ALA A 139 -0.01 1.93 -4.45
CA ALA A 139 0.89 1.76 -5.59
C ALA A 139 1.78 0.52 -5.42
N THR A 140 2.36 0.35 -4.23
CA THR A 140 3.26 -0.76 -3.91
C THR A 140 2.52 -2.10 -3.91
N TYR A 141 1.40 -2.22 -3.21
CA TYR A 141 0.59 -3.44 -3.19
C TYR A 141 0.01 -3.76 -4.56
N GLY A 142 -0.42 -2.73 -5.32
CA GLY A 142 -0.89 -2.92 -6.70
C GLY A 142 0.14 -3.57 -7.60
N ALA A 143 1.39 -3.11 -7.53
CA ALA A 143 2.51 -3.69 -8.26
C ALA A 143 2.85 -5.11 -7.76
N LEU A 144 2.96 -5.32 -6.45
CA LEU A 144 3.29 -6.62 -5.85
C LEU A 144 2.23 -7.68 -6.19
N VAL A 145 0.94 -7.34 -6.16
CA VAL A 145 -0.14 -8.26 -6.56
C VAL A 145 0.03 -8.70 -8.01
N GLN A 146 0.34 -7.78 -8.92
CA GLN A 146 0.54 -8.14 -10.32
C GLN A 146 1.79 -8.98 -10.52
N LEU A 147 2.91 -8.63 -9.90
CA LEU A 147 4.15 -9.41 -9.97
C LEU A 147 3.98 -10.83 -9.42
N ALA A 148 3.27 -11.00 -8.29
CA ALA A 148 2.97 -12.31 -7.74
C ALA A 148 2.14 -13.16 -8.71
N LYS A 149 1.14 -12.58 -9.40
CA LYS A 149 0.36 -13.26 -10.44
C LYS A 149 1.24 -13.70 -11.62
N ASP A 150 2.11 -12.81 -12.10
CA ASP A 150 3.00 -13.09 -13.23
C ASP A 150 4.03 -14.19 -12.91
N MET A 151 4.40 -14.33 -11.64
CA MET A 151 5.25 -15.42 -11.15
C MET A 151 4.49 -16.72 -10.84
N GLY A 152 3.14 -16.73 -10.93
CA GLY A 152 2.30 -17.89 -10.59
C GLY A 152 2.08 -18.09 -9.09
N GLU A 153 2.47 -17.12 -8.25
CA GLU A 153 2.33 -17.13 -6.79
C GLU A 153 0.92 -16.69 -6.37
N THR A 154 -0.09 -17.47 -6.74
CA THR A 154 -1.51 -17.10 -6.61
C THR A 154 -1.93 -16.84 -5.16
N GLU A 155 -1.46 -17.64 -4.20
CA GLU A 155 -1.81 -17.47 -2.78
C GLU A 155 -1.23 -16.16 -2.24
N VAL A 156 0.01 -15.84 -2.60
CA VAL A 156 0.67 -14.56 -2.25
C VAL A 156 -0.09 -13.39 -2.86
N ALA A 157 -0.44 -13.48 -4.15
CA ALA A 157 -1.22 -12.44 -4.83
C ALA A 157 -2.56 -12.16 -4.13
N ASN A 158 -3.26 -13.21 -3.67
CA ASN A 158 -4.53 -13.05 -2.97
C ASN A 158 -4.35 -12.37 -1.60
N LEU A 159 -3.35 -12.76 -0.81
CA LEU A 159 -3.04 -12.11 0.47
C LEU A 159 -2.77 -10.61 0.31
N LEU A 160 -1.91 -10.25 -0.64
CA LEU A 160 -1.55 -8.85 -0.90
C LEU A 160 -2.71 -8.07 -1.51
N HIS A 161 -3.60 -8.73 -2.28
CA HIS A 161 -4.78 -8.09 -2.84
C HIS A 161 -5.82 -7.74 -1.76
N ASP A 162 -5.94 -8.54 -0.71
CA ASP A 162 -6.83 -8.21 0.41
C ASP A 162 -6.33 -6.97 1.15
N THR A 163 -5.02 -6.83 1.39
CA THR A 163 -4.43 -5.59 1.91
C THR A 163 -4.69 -4.41 0.97
N LEU A 164 -4.42 -4.55 -0.33
CA LEU A 164 -4.71 -3.48 -1.31
C LEU A 164 -6.14 -2.95 -1.27
N LYS A 165 -7.13 -3.79 -0.96
CA LYS A 165 -8.53 -3.35 -0.81
C LYS A 165 -8.72 -2.51 0.45
N GLU A 166 -8.06 -2.91 1.54
CA GLU A 166 -8.14 -2.22 2.82
C GLU A 166 -7.49 -0.83 2.71
N GLU A 167 -6.30 -0.71 2.06
CA GLU A 167 -5.65 0.59 1.82
C GLU A 167 -6.52 1.54 0.99
N LYS A 168 -7.14 1.04 -0.07
CA LYS A 168 -8.09 1.85 -0.86
C LYS A 168 -9.30 2.31 -0.05
N ALA A 169 -9.77 1.51 0.88
CA ALA A 169 -10.88 1.88 1.76
C ALA A 169 -10.44 2.92 2.79
N ALA A 170 -9.22 2.82 3.33
CA ALA A 170 -8.62 3.80 4.24
C ALA A 170 -8.45 5.17 3.55
N ASP A 171 -7.87 5.23 2.35
CA ASP A 171 -7.76 6.47 1.57
C ASP A 171 -9.13 7.11 1.32
N GLN A 172 -10.11 6.30 0.89
CA GLN A 172 -11.47 6.79 0.68
C GLN A 172 -12.10 7.32 1.98
N LYS A 173 -11.84 6.68 3.12
CA LYS A 173 -12.31 7.13 4.43
C LYS A 173 -11.73 8.49 4.81
N LEU A 174 -10.43 8.68 4.63
CA LEU A 174 -9.76 9.97 4.87
C LEU A 174 -10.33 11.06 3.95
N THR A 175 -10.54 10.77 2.66
CA THR A 175 -11.21 11.68 1.73
C THR A 175 -12.61 12.09 2.23
N GLN A 176 -13.42 11.14 2.68
CA GLN A 176 -14.76 11.40 3.21
C GLN A 176 -14.72 12.31 4.44
N LEU A 177 -13.78 12.10 5.36
CA LEU A 177 -13.60 12.93 6.55
C LEU A 177 -13.23 14.37 6.18
N ALA A 178 -12.29 14.56 5.24
CA ALA A 178 -11.94 15.88 4.74
C ALA A 178 -13.15 16.64 4.17
N LEU A 179 -13.95 15.96 3.34
CA LEU A 179 -15.11 16.55 2.66
C LEU A 179 -16.32 16.74 3.57
N SER A 180 -16.50 15.93 4.61
CA SER A 180 -17.68 15.96 5.49
C SER A 180 -17.72 17.18 6.42
N GLY A 181 -16.58 17.81 6.72
CA GLY A 181 -16.58 18.99 7.59
C GLY A 181 -15.21 19.51 7.97
N ILE A 182 -14.22 18.67 8.17
CA ILE A 182 -12.89 19.05 8.69
C ILE A 182 -12.26 20.20 7.90
N ASN A 183 -12.22 20.11 6.56
CA ASN A 183 -11.69 21.20 5.73
C ASN A 183 -12.46 22.52 5.87
N LYS A 184 -13.78 22.45 6.07
CA LYS A 184 -14.62 23.66 6.24
C LYS A 184 -14.44 24.26 7.63
N GLU A 185 -14.21 23.45 8.63
CA GLU A 185 -13.92 23.89 9.99
C GLU A 185 -12.58 24.60 10.04
N ALA A 186 -11.53 23.96 9.51
CA ALA A 186 -10.19 24.55 9.41
C ALA A 186 -10.19 25.89 8.66
N ALA A 187 -10.98 26.01 7.58
CA ALA A 187 -11.09 27.27 6.82
C ALA A 187 -11.76 28.42 7.60
N ARG A 188 -12.34 28.17 8.78
CA ARG A 188 -12.97 29.17 9.65
C ARG A 188 -12.16 29.47 10.91
N GLU A 189 -11.15 28.65 11.19
CA GLU A 189 -10.22 28.91 12.26
C GLU A 189 -9.43 30.20 11.96
N VAL A 190 -9.29 31.04 12.93
CA VAL A 190 -8.49 32.27 12.89
C VAL A 190 -7.39 32.16 13.94
N GLU A 191 -6.25 32.76 13.66
CA GLU A 191 -5.18 32.87 14.64
C GLU A 191 -5.72 33.53 15.93
N ALA A 192 -5.41 32.91 17.07
CA ALA A 192 -5.83 33.39 18.39
C ALA A 192 -4.93 34.54 18.89
#